data_7198171fc4a356a6e950ee5fbe878572
#
_entry.id   7198171fc4a356a6e950ee5fbe878572
#
_cell.length_a   1.000
_cell.length_b   1.000
_cell.length_c   1.000
_cell.angle_alpha   90.00
_cell.angle_beta   90.00
_cell.angle_gamma   90.00
#
_symmetry.space_group_name_H-M   'P 1'
#
loop_
_entity.id
_entity.type
_entity.pdbx_description
1 polymer ?
#
loop_
_entity_poly.entity_id
_entity_poly.type
_entity_poly.pdbx_seq_one_letter_code
_entity_poly.pdbx_strand_id
1 'polypeptide(L)'
;YKAPYGTKAMGALASAACASFLVEAFQDSFFGKVLGFQFLSEVGGANGSLSGVAAAILVTIAIGVTPGYAVLIGLSVSGTGIIPGFLAGYLVGFLVKWMERNIPGGLDLISIIIIGAPLTRLVAKLLTPLINSTLLTIGDILTSGAHSNPILMGIILGGTIVVVATAPLSSMALTAMLGLTGMPMAIGALSVFGSSFMNGVLFHKLKLGSRKDNIAFAVEPLTQADVTSANPIPIYVTNFVGGAACGILIALMKLVNDTPGTATPIAGFAVMFAYNPMIKVLITALGCIILSLLAGYFGGIVFK
;
A
#
# COMPACT_ATOMS: atom_id res chain seq x y z
N TYR A 1 14.58 21.68 6.43
CA TYR A 1 13.20 21.67 5.91
C TYR A 1 12.32 20.83 6.83
N LYS A 2 11.37 21.45 7.52
CA LYS A 2 10.37 20.69 8.30
C LYS A 2 9.34 20.16 7.32
N ALA A 3 9.32 18.84 7.13
CA ALA A 3 8.33 18.22 6.28
C ALA A 3 6.90 18.63 6.70
N PRO A 4 6.03 19.01 5.75
CA PRO A 4 4.64 19.33 6.04
C PRO A 4 3.95 18.17 6.77
N TYR A 5 2.97 18.47 7.63
CA TYR A 5 2.21 17.43 8.34
C TYR A 5 1.64 16.36 7.40
N GLY A 6 1.21 16.75 6.20
CA GLY A 6 0.72 15.81 5.20
C GLY A 6 1.76 14.76 4.79
N THR A 7 3.00 15.15 4.51
CA THR A 7 4.07 14.20 4.13
C THR A 7 4.40 13.23 5.26
N LYS A 8 4.43 13.73 6.51
CA LYS A 8 4.63 12.87 7.69
C LYS A 8 3.48 11.88 7.89
N ALA A 9 2.25 12.36 7.70
CA ALA A 9 1.05 11.53 7.81
C ALA A 9 1.07 10.42 6.75
N MET A 10 1.45 10.72 5.51
CA MET A 10 1.53 9.72 4.45
C MET A 10 2.62 8.67 4.71
N GLY A 11 3.77 9.09 5.27
CA GLY A 11 4.80 8.15 5.75
C GLY A 11 4.28 7.22 6.87
N ALA A 12 3.45 7.74 7.77
CA ALA A 12 2.80 6.94 8.80
C ALA A 12 1.82 5.92 8.23
N LEU A 13 1.03 6.29 7.22
CA LEU A 13 0.14 5.37 6.49
C LEU A 13 0.93 4.25 5.82
N ALA A 14 2.02 4.59 5.15
CA ALA A 14 2.93 3.62 4.53
C ALA A 14 3.48 2.62 5.56
N SER A 15 3.96 3.12 6.71
CA SER A 15 4.49 2.29 7.79
C SER A 15 3.42 1.37 8.38
N ALA A 16 2.19 1.86 8.52
CA ALA A 16 1.06 1.04 8.99
C ALA A 16 0.71 -0.07 8.01
N ALA A 17 0.72 0.21 6.71
CA ALA A 17 0.48 -0.80 5.66
C ALA A 17 1.58 -1.86 5.66
N CYS A 18 2.84 -1.49 5.83
CA CYS A 18 3.95 -2.45 5.95
C CYS A 18 3.80 -3.33 7.21
N ALA A 19 3.49 -2.74 8.35
CA ALA A 19 3.34 -3.47 9.61
C ALA A 19 2.13 -4.42 9.62
N SER A 20 1.12 -4.17 8.81
CA SER A 20 -0.10 -4.98 8.73
C SER A 20 -0.15 -5.85 7.47
N PHE A 21 -0.35 -5.26 6.31
CA PHE A 21 -0.58 -6.00 5.06
C PHE A 21 0.67 -6.72 4.54
N LEU A 22 1.86 -6.16 4.70
CA LEU A 22 3.08 -6.85 4.27
C LEU A 22 3.34 -8.08 5.14
N VAL A 23 3.14 -7.97 6.45
CA VAL A 23 3.24 -9.11 7.37
C VAL A 23 2.18 -10.16 7.05
N GLU A 24 0.94 -9.75 6.80
CA GLU A 24 -0.14 -10.65 6.38
C GLU A 24 0.20 -11.34 5.06
N ALA A 25 0.69 -10.62 4.05
CA ALA A 25 1.06 -11.19 2.77
C ALA A 25 2.16 -12.26 2.90
N PHE A 26 3.20 -12.02 3.70
CA PHE A 26 4.26 -13.00 3.91
C PHE A 26 3.81 -14.15 4.81
N GLN A 27 3.25 -13.86 5.97
CA GLN A 27 2.99 -14.89 6.99
C GLN A 27 1.72 -15.67 6.70
N ASP A 28 0.59 -15.02 6.39
CA ASP A 28 -0.65 -15.73 6.10
C ASP A 28 -0.69 -16.23 4.65
N SER A 29 -0.49 -15.36 3.67
CA SER A 29 -0.69 -15.73 2.27
C SER A 29 0.41 -16.65 1.74
N PHE A 30 1.68 -16.37 2.01
CA PHE A 30 2.78 -17.19 1.50
C PHE A 30 3.10 -18.36 2.44
N PHE A 31 3.60 -18.10 3.65
CA PHE A 31 4.02 -19.19 4.55
C PHE A 31 2.83 -19.99 5.08
N GLY A 32 1.72 -19.36 5.42
CA GLY A 32 0.54 -20.02 5.95
C GLY A 32 -0.19 -20.84 4.89
N LYS A 33 -0.76 -20.16 3.89
CA LYS A 33 -1.63 -20.83 2.90
C LYS A 33 -0.87 -21.60 1.84
N VAL A 34 0.26 -21.09 1.32
CA VAL A 34 1.03 -21.77 0.26
C VAL A 34 1.87 -22.91 0.82
N LEU A 35 2.59 -22.69 1.94
CA LEU A 35 3.46 -23.69 2.55
C LEU A 35 2.79 -24.50 3.67
N GLY A 36 1.58 -24.13 4.09
CA GLY A 36 0.78 -24.89 5.06
C GLY A 36 1.15 -24.67 6.53
N PHE A 37 1.87 -23.61 6.88
CA PHE A 37 2.25 -23.31 8.26
C PHE A 37 1.13 -22.52 8.99
N GLN A 38 0.19 -23.21 9.61
CA GLN A 38 -0.98 -22.63 10.26
C GLN A 38 -0.64 -21.54 11.29
N PHE A 39 0.40 -21.74 12.11
CA PHE A 39 0.84 -20.71 13.09
C PHE A 39 1.24 -19.39 12.41
N LEU A 40 1.91 -19.45 11.25
CA LEU A 40 2.30 -18.25 10.53
C LEU A 40 1.07 -17.57 9.89
N SER A 41 0.05 -18.32 9.50
CA SER A 41 -1.23 -17.78 9.09
C SER A 41 -1.90 -16.98 10.21
N GLU A 42 -1.86 -17.47 11.44
CA GLU A 42 -2.37 -16.74 12.62
C GLU A 42 -1.62 -15.42 12.86
N VAL A 43 -0.28 -15.44 12.74
CA VAL A 43 0.55 -14.24 12.88
C VAL A 43 0.15 -13.19 11.83
N GLY A 44 0.05 -13.60 10.57
CA GLY A 44 -0.34 -12.70 9.47
C GLY A 44 -1.73 -12.12 9.66
N GLY A 45 -2.71 -12.96 10.01
CA GLY A 45 -4.08 -12.54 10.27
C GLY A 45 -4.22 -11.56 11.44
N ALA A 46 -3.46 -11.78 12.51
CA ALA A 46 -3.42 -10.87 13.65
C ALA A 46 -2.92 -9.47 13.25
N ASN A 47 -1.82 -9.40 12.49
CA ASN A 47 -1.27 -8.14 12.01
C ASN A 47 -2.22 -7.44 11.01
N GLY A 48 -2.74 -8.17 10.03
CA GLY A 48 -3.64 -7.62 9.00
C GLY A 48 -4.92 -7.03 9.57
N SER A 49 -5.50 -7.70 10.58
CA SER A 49 -6.74 -7.25 11.24
C SER A 49 -6.62 -5.91 11.97
N LEU A 50 -5.40 -5.49 12.34
CA LEU A 50 -5.12 -4.28 13.10
C LEU A 50 -4.60 -3.12 12.23
N SER A 51 -4.75 -3.19 10.91
CA SER A 51 -4.27 -2.17 9.96
C SER A 51 -4.78 -0.76 10.28
N GLY A 52 -6.07 -0.62 10.60
CA GLY A 52 -6.67 0.66 10.99
C GLY A 52 -6.12 1.20 12.30
N VAL A 53 -5.91 0.33 13.28
CA VAL A 53 -5.31 0.69 14.58
C VAL A 53 -3.87 1.17 14.39
N ALA A 54 -3.07 0.43 13.62
CA ALA A 54 -1.69 0.81 13.32
C ALA A 54 -1.63 2.18 12.61
N ALA A 55 -2.49 2.41 11.63
CA ALA A 55 -2.56 3.68 10.91
C ALA A 55 -2.93 4.85 11.81
N ALA A 56 -3.94 4.68 12.67
CA ALA A 56 -4.37 5.70 13.61
C ALA A 56 -3.27 6.05 14.62
N ILE A 57 -2.60 5.05 15.17
CA ILE A 57 -1.49 5.26 16.12
C ILE A 57 -0.33 6.02 15.46
N LEU A 58 0.15 5.50 14.34
CA LEU A 58 1.34 6.05 13.69
C LEU A 58 1.11 7.46 13.13
N VAL A 59 -0.07 7.76 12.56
CA VAL A 59 -0.35 9.11 12.08
C VAL A 59 -0.46 10.10 13.24
N THR A 60 -1.05 9.70 14.35
CA THR A 60 -1.18 10.55 15.54
C THR A 60 0.20 10.86 16.15
N ILE A 61 1.10 9.89 16.19
CA ILE A 61 2.52 10.11 16.58
C ILE A 61 3.21 11.04 15.58
N ALA A 62 3.00 10.85 14.28
CA ALA A 62 3.63 11.64 13.22
C ALA A 62 3.26 13.13 13.28
N ILE A 63 2.07 13.47 13.74
CA ILE A 63 1.65 14.87 13.95
C ILE A 63 2.12 15.44 15.30
N GLY A 64 2.75 14.62 16.13
CA GLY A 64 3.43 15.04 17.37
C GLY A 64 2.61 14.91 18.64
N VAL A 65 1.71 13.94 18.72
CA VAL A 65 1.05 13.51 19.96
C VAL A 65 1.95 12.51 20.68
N THR A 66 1.94 12.52 22.00
CA THR A 66 2.67 11.56 22.82
C THR A 66 2.20 10.12 22.52
N PRO A 67 3.13 9.14 22.42
CA PRO A 67 2.79 7.78 22.02
C PRO A 67 1.69 7.12 22.85
N GLY A 68 1.65 7.36 24.17
CA GLY A 68 0.59 6.82 25.04
C GLY A 68 -0.81 7.29 24.65
N TYR A 69 -0.99 8.58 24.34
CA TYR A 69 -2.25 9.13 23.87
C TYR A 69 -2.60 8.69 22.45
N ALA A 70 -1.57 8.53 21.59
CA ALA A 70 -1.78 7.98 20.26
C ALA A 70 -2.31 6.54 20.31
N VAL A 71 -1.77 5.70 21.18
CA VAL A 71 -2.27 4.33 21.41
C VAL A 71 -3.69 4.36 21.95
N LEU A 72 -3.99 5.23 22.92
CA LEU A 72 -5.30 5.35 23.53
C LEU A 72 -6.39 5.60 22.49
N ILE A 73 -6.20 6.59 21.62
CA ILE A 73 -7.19 6.88 20.57
C ILE A 73 -7.14 5.89 19.41
N GLY A 74 -5.96 5.34 19.11
CA GLY A 74 -5.78 4.38 18.02
C GLY A 74 -6.49 3.05 18.29
N LEU A 75 -6.51 2.57 19.51
CA LEU A 75 -7.23 1.35 19.89
C LEU A 75 -8.75 1.47 19.67
N SER A 76 -9.30 2.69 19.79
CA SER A 76 -10.73 2.94 19.60
C SER A 76 -11.22 2.68 18.17
N VAL A 77 -10.34 2.66 17.17
CA VAL A 77 -10.70 2.37 15.78
C VAL A 77 -10.58 0.89 15.40
N SER A 78 -10.41 0.01 16.37
CA SER A 78 -10.36 -1.44 16.14
C SER A 78 -11.55 -1.92 15.31
N GLY A 79 -11.27 -2.81 14.33
CA GLY A 79 -12.28 -3.32 13.40
C GLY A 79 -12.68 -2.35 12.29
N THR A 80 -11.98 -1.21 12.13
CA THR A 80 -12.11 -0.37 10.94
C THR A 80 -10.92 -0.59 10.00
N GLY A 81 -11.12 -0.30 8.71
CA GLY A 81 -10.05 -0.42 7.73
C GLY A 81 -8.92 0.61 7.93
N ILE A 82 -7.85 0.45 7.16
CA ILE A 82 -6.64 1.29 7.27
C ILE A 82 -6.93 2.76 6.98
N ILE A 83 -7.72 3.08 5.95
CA ILE A 83 -8.01 4.46 5.56
C ILE A 83 -8.94 5.15 6.57
N PRO A 84 -10.07 4.55 7.01
CA PRO A 84 -10.88 5.14 8.08
C PRO A 84 -10.09 5.36 9.37
N GLY A 85 -9.27 4.39 9.79
CA GLY A 85 -8.40 4.51 10.95
C GLY A 85 -7.39 5.64 10.82
N PHE A 86 -6.71 5.72 9.67
CA PHE A 86 -5.78 6.79 9.34
C PHE A 86 -6.42 8.17 9.42
N LEU A 87 -7.56 8.36 8.75
CA LEU A 87 -8.24 9.65 8.73
C LEU A 87 -8.78 10.05 10.11
N ALA A 88 -9.33 9.10 10.85
CA ALA A 88 -9.79 9.37 12.21
C ALA A 88 -8.62 9.78 13.13
N GLY A 89 -7.51 9.05 13.09
CA GLY A 89 -6.31 9.40 13.84
C GLY A 89 -5.71 10.75 13.43
N TYR A 90 -5.70 11.05 12.13
CA TYR A 90 -5.21 12.33 11.62
C TYR A 90 -6.07 13.51 12.09
N LEU A 91 -7.39 13.43 11.91
CA LEU A 91 -8.30 14.52 12.26
C LEU A 91 -8.38 14.74 13.77
N VAL A 92 -8.63 13.68 14.52
CA VAL A 92 -8.77 13.78 15.98
C VAL A 92 -7.43 13.99 16.68
N GLY A 93 -6.33 13.53 16.06
CA GLY A 93 -4.99 13.72 16.59
C GLY A 93 -4.62 15.20 16.80
N PHE A 94 -5.10 16.12 15.95
CA PHE A 94 -4.90 17.56 16.18
C PHE A 94 -5.62 18.06 17.43
N LEU A 95 -6.83 17.56 17.68
CA LEU A 95 -7.57 17.88 18.90
C LEU A 95 -6.85 17.31 20.14
N VAL A 96 -6.42 16.06 20.08
CA VAL A 96 -5.67 15.42 21.16
C VAL A 96 -4.36 16.16 21.45
N LYS A 97 -3.65 16.57 20.42
CA LYS A 97 -2.43 17.39 20.54
C LYS A 97 -2.70 18.75 21.19
N TRP A 98 -3.85 19.36 20.88
CA TRP A 98 -4.28 20.60 21.52
C TRP A 98 -4.61 20.36 23.01
N MET A 99 -5.34 19.28 23.33
CA MET A 99 -5.67 18.90 24.71
C MET A 99 -4.40 18.67 25.54
N GLU A 100 -3.44 17.90 25.02
CA GLU A 100 -2.15 17.60 25.66
C GLU A 100 -1.35 18.87 26.00
N ARG A 101 -1.48 19.93 25.19
CA ARG A 101 -0.72 21.17 25.37
C ARG A 101 -1.39 22.18 26.28
N ASN A 102 -2.73 22.20 26.33
CA ASN A 102 -3.50 23.27 26.96
C ASN A 102 -4.24 22.83 28.21
N ILE A 103 -4.41 21.54 28.44
CA ILE A 103 -5.09 21.01 29.63
C ILE A 103 -4.00 20.57 30.63
N PRO A 104 -4.13 20.93 31.92
CA PRO A 104 -3.19 20.52 32.94
C PRO A 104 -3.01 19.01 33.05
N GLY A 105 -1.78 18.55 33.33
CA GLY A 105 -1.45 17.14 33.42
C GLY A 105 -2.35 16.36 34.38
N GLY A 106 -2.82 15.19 33.93
CA GLY A 106 -3.80 14.34 34.59
C GLY A 106 -5.25 14.62 34.14
N LEU A 107 -5.64 15.87 33.95
CA LEU A 107 -6.93 16.22 33.36
C LEU A 107 -6.94 16.07 31.84
N ASP A 108 -5.80 16.25 31.19
CA ASP A 108 -5.59 15.96 29.77
C ASP A 108 -5.89 14.49 29.46
N LEU A 109 -5.35 13.55 30.24
CA LEU A 109 -5.61 12.13 30.10
C LEU A 109 -7.11 11.82 30.22
N ILE A 110 -7.78 12.35 31.23
CA ILE A 110 -9.22 12.13 31.46
C ILE A 110 -10.02 12.71 30.27
N SER A 111 -9.66 13.90 29.80
CA SER A 111 -10.31 14.55 28.65
C SER A 111 -10.15 13.74 27.38
N ILE A 112 -8.97 13.19 27.13
CA ILE A 112 -8.70 12.35 25.95
C ILE A 112 -9.47 11.02 26.04
N ILE A 113 -9.58 10.42 27.23
CA ILE A 113 -10.39 9.22 27.45
C ILE A 113 -11.87 9.48 27.15
N ILE A 114 -12.42 10.56 27.70
CA ILE A 114 -13.87 10.84 27.64
C ILE A 114 -14.28 11.42 26.29
N ILE A 115 -13.44 12.23 25.65
CA ILE A 115 -13.76 12.93 24.40
C ILE A 115 -12.97 12.36 23.23
N GLY A 116 -11.65 12.22 23.36
CA GLY A 116 -10.76 11.83 22.28
C GLY A 116 -11.05 10.44 21.73
N ALA A 117 -11.13 9.42 22.58
CA ALA A 117 -11.38 8.04 22.16
C ALA A 117 -12.77 7.85 21.54
N PRO A 118 -13.88 8.30 22.15
CA PRO A 118 -15.20 8.20 21.50
C PRO A 118 -15.30 8.98 20.20
N LEU A 119 -14.69 10.17 20.12
CA LEU A 119 -14.71 10.98 18.92
C LEU A 119 -13.93 10.30 17.79
N THR A 120 -12.78 9.69 18.09
CA THR A 120 -11.99 8.94 17.11
C THR A 120 -12.80 7.76 16.55
N ARG A 121 -13.49 7.03 17.42
CA ARG A 121 -14.39 5.94 17.01
C ARG A 121 -15.53 6.44 16.14
N LEU A 122 -16.17 7.53 16.52
CA LEU A 122 -17.27 8.14 15.77
C LEU A 122 -16.82 8.55 14.37
N VAL A 123 -15.70 9.27 14.26
CA VAL A 123 -15.14 9.70 12.97
C VAL A 123 -14.82 8.49 12.08
N ALA A 124 -14.16 7.46 12.62
CA ALA A 124 -13.86 6.25 11.87
C ALA A 124 -15.13 5.55 11.36
N LYS A 125 -16.16 5.44 12.20
CA LYS A 125 -17.44 4.83 11.80
C LYS A 125 -18.19 5.63 10.73
N LEU A 126 -18.18 6.95 10.81
CA LEU A 126 -18.83 7.81 9.81
C LEU A 126 -18.09 7.78 8.46
N LEU A 127 -16.77 7.69 8.49
CA LEU A 127 -15.96 7.64 7.26
C LEU A 127 -15.97 6.26 6.59
N THR A 128 -16.15 5.18 7.35
CA THR A 128 -16.09 3.81 6.81
C THR A 128 -17.05 3.59 5.63
N PRO A 129 -18.37 3.88 5.71
CA PRO A 129 -19.27 3.65 4.58
C PRO A 129 -18.94 4.54 3.38
N LEU A 130 -18.51 5.78 3.61
CA LEU A 130 -18.12 6.70 2.53
C LEU A 130 -16.89 6.20 1.78
N ILE A 131 -15.88 5.77 2.51
CA ILE A 131 -14.64 5.24 1.92
C ILE A 131 -14.92 3.93 1.19
N ASN A 132 -15.65 3.01 1.81
CA ASN A 132 -15.97 1.72 1.20
C ASN A 132 -16.80 1.89 -0.08
N SER A 133 -17.80 2.77 -0.11
CA SER A 133 -18.58 3.03 -1.33
C SER A 133 -17.72 3.63 -2.44
N THR A 134 -16.82 4.55 -2.12
CA THR A 134 -15.89 5.15 -3.09
C THR A 134 -14.93 4.10 -3.66
N LEU A 135 -14.37 3.26 -2.80
CA LEU A 135 -13.43 2.21 -3.22
C LEU A 135 -14.12 1.11 -4.02
N LEU A 136 -15.33 0.70 -3.64
CA LEU A 136 -16.13 -0.24 -4.42
C LEU A 136 -16.45 0.33 -5.80
N THR A 137 -16.82 1.61 -5.89
CA THR A 137 -17.06 2.28 -7.18
C THR A 137 -15.79 2.29 -8.04
N ILE A 138 -14.63 2.59 -7.47
CA ILE A 138 -13.34 2.52 -8.17
C ILE A 138 -13.06 1.07 -8.61
N GLY A 139 -13.28 0.09 -7.74
CA GLY A 139 -13.15 -1.32 -8.03
C GLY A 139 -14.04 -1.77 -9.19
N ASP A 140 -15.29 -1.36 -9.20
CA ASP A 140 -16.25 -1.66 -10.25
C ASP A 140 -15.85 -1.03 -11.59
N ILE A 141 -15.33 0.19 -11.60
CA ILE A 141 -14.81 0.84 -12.80
C ILE A 141 -13.58 0.08 -13.32
N LEU A 142 -12.64 -0.26 -12.45
CA LEU A 142 -11.44 -0.99 -12.81
C LEU A 142 -11.76 -2.41 -13.33
N THR A 143 -12.70 -3.10 -12.70
CA THR A 143 -13.09 -4.46 -13.10
C THR A 143 -14.03 -4.48 -14.31
N SER A 144 -14.95 -3.52 -14.46
CA SER A 144 -15.87 -3.44 -15.61
C SER A 144 -15.14 -3.17 -16.92
N GLY A 145 -14.14 -2.27 -16.88
CA GLY A 145 -13.25 -2.04 -18.03
C GLY A 145 -12.42 -3.28 -18.39
N ALA A 146 -12.21 -4.14 -17.41
CA ALA A 146 -11.41 -5.33 -17.48
C ALA A 146 -12.14 -6.52 -18.16
N HIS A 147 -13.43 -6.65 -17.98
CA HIS A 147 -14.20 -7.76 -18.54
C HIS A 147 -14.34 -7.74 -20.06
N SER A 148 -14.18 -6.60 -20.70
CA SER A 148 -14.39 -6.44 -22.14
C SER A 148 -13.11 -6.71 -22.96
N ASN A 149 -11.90 -6.49 -22.43
CA ASN A 149 -10.66 -6.69 -23.17
C ASN A 149 -9.47 -6.91 -22.20
N PRO A 150 -8.79 -8.08 -22.24
CA PRO A 150 -7.64 -8.37 -21.40
C PRO A 150 -6.48 -7.38 -21.54
N ILE A 151 -6.27 -6.82 -22.73
CA ILE A 151 -5.21 -5.84 -22.98
C ILE A 151 -5.53 -4.53 -22.27
N LEU A 152 -6.78 -4.06 -22.39
CA LEU A 152 -7.23 -2.84 -21.72
C LEU A 152 -7.17 -3.01 -20.20
N MET A 153 -7.58 -4.16 -19.69
CA MET A 153 -7.40 -4.53 -18.28
C MET A 153 -5.92 -4.41 -17.85
N GLY A 154 -5.03 -5.00 -18.64
CA GLY A 154 -3.58 -4.96 -18.38
C GLY A 154 -3.06 -3.52 -18.29
N ILE A 155 -3.48 -2.65 -19.20
CA ILE A 155 -3.08 -1.23 -19.22
C ILE A 155 -3.60 -0.51 -17.96
N ILE A 156 -4.89 -0.59 -17.71
CA ILE A 156 -5.54 0.17 -16.63
C ILE A 156 -5.06 -0.33 -15.26
N LEU A 157 -5.17 -1.63 -15.00
CA LEU A 157 -4.80 -2.19 -13.70
C LEU A 157 -3.29 -2.17 -13.49
N GLY A 158 -2.50 -2.63 -14.48
CA GLY A 158 -1.04 -2.66 -14.36
C GLY A 158 -0.47 -1.26 -14.14
N GLY A 159 -0.89 -0.28 -14.92
CA GLY A 159 -0.46 1.10 -14.78
C GLY A 159 -0.90 1.71 -13.44
N THR A 160 -2.19 1.61 -13.10
CA THR A 160 -2.76 2.25 -11.91
C THR A 160 -2.21 1.62 -10.62
N ILE A 161 -2.17 0.28 -10.52
CA ILE A 161 -1.71 -0.40 -9.30
C ILE A 161 -0.23 -0.12 -9.05
N VAL A 162 0.60 -0.07 -10.09
CA VAL A 162 2.03 0.28 -9.94
C VAL A 162 2.21 1.73 -9.50
N VAL A 163 1.43 2.68 -10.01
CA VAL A 163 1.45 4.06 -9.50
C VAL A 163 1.03 4.11 -8.03
N VAL A 164 -0.04 3.42 -7.66
CA VAL A 164 -0.50 3.34 -6.27
C VAL A 164 0.54 2.68 -5.35
N ALA A 165 1.26 1.66 -5.83
CA ALA A 165 2.33 1.00 -5.08
C ALA A 165 3.49 1.95 -4.74
N THR A 166 3.76 2.92 -5.59
CA THR A 166 4.81 3.91 -5.42
C THR A 166 4.32 5.22 -4.80
N ALA A 167 3.02 5.46 -4.86
CA ALA A 167 2.37 6.54 -4.13
C ALA A 167 2.16 6.13 -2.66
N PRO A 168 2.04 7.09 -1.74
CA PRO A 168 1.82 6.79 -0.32
C PRO A 168 0.39 6.30 -0.01
N LEU A 169 -0.17 5.45 -0.89
CA LEU A 169 -1.55 4.94 -0.80
C LEU A 169 -1.63 3.44 -0.49
N SER A 170 -0.55 2.70 -0.65
CA SER A 170 -0.46 1.24 -0.51
C SER A 170 -1.30 0.44 -1.51
N SER A 171 -0.64 -0.16 -2.48
CA SER A 171 -1.26 -1.11 -3.42
C SER A 171 -1.80 -2.37 -2.73
N MET A 172 -1.16 -2.79 -1.64
CA MET A 172 -1.64 -3.92 -0.83
C MET A 172 -3.00 -3.59 -0.20
N ALA A 173 -3.10 -2.42 0.45
CA ALA A 173 -4.35 -1.96 1.03
C ALA A 173 -5.44 -1.82 -0.03
N LEU A 174 -5.14 -1.19 -1.16
CA LEU A 174 -6.09 -0.99 -2.24
C LEU A 174 -6.61 -2.33 -2.78
N THR A 175 -5.72 -3.25 -3.15
CA THR A 175 -6.12 -4.54 -3.74
C THR A 175 -6.86 -5.44 -2.74
N ALA A 176 -6.52 -5.38 -1.45
CA ALA A 176 -7.25 -6.07 -0.40
C ALA A 176 -8.66 -5.50 -0.20
N MET A 177 -8.80 -4.18 -0.15
CA MET A 177 -10.08 -3.50 0.03
C MET A 177 -11.02 -3.69 -1.16
N LEU A 178 -10.48 -3.74 -2.38
CA LEU A 178 -11.25 -4.03 -3.60
C LEU A 178 -11.58 -5.52 -3.75
N GLY A 179 -11.02 -6.38 -2.91
CA GLY A 179 -11.19 -7.83 -3.01
C GLY A 179 -10.73 -8.39 -4.35
N LEU A 180 -9.68 -7.81 -4.96
CA LEU A 180 -9.20 -8.25 -6.27
C LEU A 180 -8.73 -9.70 -6.22
N THR A 181 -9.22 -10.51 -7.15
CA THR A 181 -8.87 -11.92 -7.33
C THR A 181 -8.66 -12.22 -8.82
N GLY A 182 -8.21 -13.41 -9.14
CA GLY A 182 -8.02 -13.88 -10.51
C GLY A 182 -6.96 -13.08 -11.28
N MET A 183 -7.24 -12.84 -12.54
CA MET A 183 -6.35 -12.10 -13.44
C MET A 183 -6.09 -10.65 -13.00
N PRO A 184 -7.08 -9.87 -12.52
CA PRO A 184 -6.85 -8.53 -11.96
C PRO A 184 -5.78 -8.51 -10.85
N MET A 185 -5.84 -9.46 -9.91
CA MET A 185 -4.86 -9.54 -8.84
C MET A 185 -3.48 -10.00 -9.33
N ALA A 186 -3.43 -10.93 -10.29
CA ALA A 186 -2.19 -11.35 -10.91
C ALA A 186 -1.47 -10.18 -11.62
N ILE A 187 -2.23 -9.33 -12.34
CA ILE A 187 -1.72 -8.11 -12.96
C ILE A 187 -1.12 -7.20 -11.89
N GLY A 188 -1.85 -6.94 -10.80
CA GLY A 188 -1.35 -6.12 -9.70
C GLY A 188 -0.05 -6.65 -9.10
N ALA A 189 -0.01 -7.93 -8.74
CA ALA A 189 1.12 -8.56 -8.08
C ALA A 189 2.40 -8.53 -8.92
N LEU A 190 2.37 -9.02 -10.15
CA LEU A 190 3.57 -9.10 -11.01
C LEU A 190 3.97 -7.76 -11.64
N SER A 191 3.03 -6.84 -11.88
CA SER A 191 3.39 -5.49 -12.34
C SER A 191 4.13 -4.73 -11.23
N VAL A 192 3.73 -4.87 -9.97
CA VAL A 192 4.44 -4.28 -8.83
C VAL A 192 5.81 -4.94 -8.63
N PHE A 193 5.91 -6.26 -8.78
CA PHE A 193 7.22 -6.94 -8.80
C PHE A 193 8.15 -6.35 -9.88
N GLY A 194 7.66 -6.19 -11.10
CA GLY A 194 8.43 -5.57 -12.19
C GLY A 194 8.85 -4.13 -11.86
N SER A 195 7.98 -3.36 -11.22
CA SER A 195 8.26 -1.95 -10.90
C SER A 195 9.47 -1.73 -10.00
N SER A 196 9.86 -2.71 -9.19
CA SER A 196 11.09 -2.66 -8.39
C SER A 196 12.33 -2.47 -9.28
N PHE A 197 12.41 -3.20 -10.37
CA PHE A 197 13.51 -3.10 -11.33
C PHE A 197 13.46 -1.79 -12.12
N MET A 198 12.26 -1.36 -12.51
CA MET A 198 12.04 -0.09 -13.21
C MET A 198 12.51 1.10 -12.38
N ASN A 199 12.08 1.16 -11.14
CA ASN A 199 12.42 2.27 -10.25
C ASN A 199 13.88 2.23 -9.82
N GLY A 200 14.49 1.07 -9.69
CA GLY A 200 15.93 0.95 -9.47
C GLY A 200 16.76 1.66 -10.56
N VAL A 201 16.39 1.45 -11.84
CA VAL A 201 17.03 2.13 -12.97
C VAL A 201 16.66 3.62 -13.01
N LEU A 202 15.41 3.95 -12.83
CA LEU A 202 14.90 5.34 -12.84
C LEU A 202 15.59 6.19 -11.77
N PHE A 203 15.63 5.71 -10.53
CA PHE A 203 16.26 6.40 -9.40
C PHE A 203 17.76 6.60 -9.63
N HIS A 204 18.44 5.57 -10.15
CA HIS A 204 19.85 5.69 -10.48
C HIS A 204 20.10 6.76 -11.56
N LYS A 205 19.30 6.79 -12.62
CA LYS A 205 19.46 7.77 -13.72
C LYS A 205 19.12 9.20 -13.30
N LEU A 206 18.09 9.39 -12.50
CA LEU A 206 17.66 10.69 -12.01
C LEU A 206 18.42 11.12 -10.74
N LYS A 207 19.33 10.28 -10.23
CA LYS A 207 20.08 10.50 -8.98
C LYS A 207 19.18 10.77 -7.78
N LEU A 208 18.06 10.03 -7.68
CA LEU A 208 17.11 10.13 -6.57
C LEU A 208 17.53 9.18 -5.44
N GLY A 209 17.57 9.72 -4.22
CA GLY A 209 17.93 8.93 -3.04
C GLY A 209 19.36 8.38 -3.04
N SER A 210 19.66 7.56 -2.04
CA SER A 210 20.92 6.83 -1.90
C SER A 210 20.80 5.40 -2.47
N ARG A 211 21.92 4.67 -2.55
CA ARG A 211 21.91 3.25 -2.92
C ARG A 211 21.09 2.40 -1.95
N LYS A 212 21.05 2.78 -0.67
CA LYS A 212 20.24 2.09 0.34
C LYS A 212 18.75 2.30 0.09
N ASP A 213 18.35 3.51 -0.30
CA ASP A 213 16.97 3.85 -0.62
C ASP A 213 16.49 3.06 -1.84
N ASN A 214 17.34 2.87 -2.85
CA ASN A 214 17.02 2.05 -4.02
C ASN A 214 16.79 0.58 -3.66
N ILE A 215 17.56 0.02 -2.73
CA ILE A 215 17.37 -1.36 -2.26
C ILE A 215 16.09 -1.45 -1.43
N ALA A 216 15.85 -0.51 -0.52
CA ALA A 216 14.63 -0.47 0.27
C ALA A 216 13.38 -0.36 -0.62
N PHE A 217 13.44 0.46 -1.67
CA PHE A 217 12.38 0.57 -2.66
C PHE A 217 12.10 -0.75 -3.38
N ALA A 218 13.15 -1.49 -3.75
CA ALA A 218 13.00 -2.79 -4.43
C ALA A 218 12.32 -3.84 -3.55
N VAL A 219 12.49 -3.76 -2.24
CA VAL A 219 11.82 -4.65 -1.27
C VAL A 219 10.39 -4.22 -1.04
N GLU A 220 10.19 -2.96 -0.73
CA GLU A 220 8.86 -2.37 -0.46
C GLU A 220 8.84 -0.89 -0.84
N PRO A 221 8.17 -0.52 -1.95
CA PRO A 221 8.13 0.84 -2.47
C PRO A 221 7.64 1.89 -1.46
N LEU A 222 6.71 1.51 -0.57
CA LEU A 222 6.16 2.42 0.43
C LEU A 222 7.21 2.97 1.41
N THR A 223 8.30 2.25 1.63
CA THR A 223 9.39 2.71 2.52
C THR A 223 10.06 3.99 2.01
N GLN A 224 9.88 4.32 0.74
CA GLN A 224 10.46 5.49 0.06
C GLN A 224 9.38 6.48 -0.41
N ALA A 225 8.25 6.52 0.28
CA ALA A 225 7.11 7.39 -0.07
C ALA A 225 7.47 8.89 -0.06
N ASP A 226 8.44 9.31 0.74
CA ASP A 226 8.98 10.66 0.79
C ASP A 226 9.73 11.03 -0.51
N VAL A 227 10.59 10.15 -1.00
CA VAL A 227 11.35 10.34 -2.25
C VAL A 227 10.40 10.36 -3.45
N THR A 228 9.44 9.44 -3.49
CA THR A 228 8.46 9.35 -4.58
C THR A 228 7.52 10.54 -4.61
N SER A 229 7.05 10.99 -3.46
CA SER A 229 6.16 12.16 -3.36
C SER A 229 6.88 13.49 -3.67
N ALA A 230 8.18 13.55 -3.48
CA ALA A 230 8.99 14.71 -3.86
C ALA A 230 9.24 14.80 -5.38
N ASN A 231 9.10 13.69 -6.11
CA ASN A 231 9.36 13.60 -7.56
C ASN A 231 8.22 12.89 -8.30
N PRO A 232 6.96 13.36 -8.19
CA PRO A 232 5.79 12.58 -8.62
C PRO A 232 5.73 12.38 -10.13
N ILE A 233 5.99 13.41 -10.94
CA ILE A 233 5.82 13.33 -12.39
C ILE A 233 6.72 12.27 -13.02
N PRO A 234 8.05 12.30 -12.86
CA PRO A 234 8.92 11.29 -13.48
C PRO A 234 8.63 9.88 -12.98
N ILE A 235 8.32 9.74 -11.70
CA ILE A 235 8.08 8.42 -11.10
C ILE A 235 6.72 7.88 -11.54
N TYR A 236 5.63 8.63 -11.38
CA TYR A 236 4.30 8.10 -11.65
C TYR A 236 4.03 7.88 -13.15
N VAL A 237 4.53 8.75 -14.01
CA VAL A 237 4.39 8.55 -15.47
C VAL A 237 5.16 7.31 -15.92
N THR A 238 6.41 7.16 -15.49
CA THR A 238 7.22 5.98 -15.83
C THR A 238 6.59 4.70 -15.26
N ASN A 239 6.11 4.75 -14.02
CA ASN A 239 5.44 3.61 -13.37
C ASN A 239 4.14 3.23 -14.06
N PHE A 240 3.34 4.20 -14.50
CA PHE A 240 2.13 3.90 -15.27
C PHE A 240 2.45 3.17 -16.58
N VAL A 241 3.41 3.70 -17.35
CA VAL A 241 3.79 3.10 -18.65
C VAL A 241 4.38 1.71 -18.48
N GLY A 242 5.32 1.55 -17.56
CA GLY A 242 5.95 0.25 -17.32
C GLY A 242 4.98 -0.76 -16.69
N GLY A 243 4.14 -0.32 -15.76
CA GLY A 243 3.09 -1.15 -15.17
C GLY A 243 2.05 -1.59 -16.20
N ALA A 244 1.64 -0.72 -17.10
CA ALA A 244 0.74 -1.03 -18.21
C ALA A 244 1.35 -2.09 -19.16
N ALA A 245 2.61 -1.94 -19.51
CA ALA A 245 3.31 -2.92 -20.36
C ALA A 245 3.39 -4.30 -19.69
N CYS A 246 3.75 -4.35 -18.40
CA CYS A 246 3.72 -5.59 -17.62
C CYS A 246 2.30 -6.18 -17.53
N GLY A 247 1.31 -5.34 -17.27
CA GLY A 247 -0.08 -5.76 -17.17
C GLY A 247 -0.62 -6.41 -18.45
N ILE A 248 -0.27 -5.87 -19.61
CA ILE A 248 -0.60 -6.48 -20.91
C ILE A 248 0.01 -7.87 -21.03
N LEU A 249 1.29 -8.01 -20.71
CA LEU A 249 1.99 -9.30 -20.78
C LEU A 249 1.33 -10.33 -19.85
N ILE A 250 1.02 -9.95 -18.61
CA ILE A 250 0.40 -10.84 -17.62
C ILE A 250 -1.01 -11.27 -18.08
N ALA A 251 -1.79 -10.35 -18.63
CA ALA A 251 -3.12 -10.63 -19.17
C ALA A 251 -3.05 -11.60 -20.36
N LEU A 252 -2.11 -11.41 -21.28
CA LEU A 252 -1.88 -12.31 -22.42
C LEU A 252 -1.44 -13.71 -21.97
N MET A 253 -0.67 -13.77 -20.92
CA MET A 253 -0.24 -15.04 -20.30
C MET A 253 -1.33 -15.68 -19.44
N LYS A 254 -2.49 -15.02 -19.24
CA LYS A 254 -3.64 -15.53 -18.47
C LYS A 254 -3.23 -16.08 -17.09
N LEU A 255 -2.43 -15.33 -16.35
CA LEU A 255 -2.08 -15.67 -14.98
C LEU A 255 -3.20 -15.27 -14.03
N VAL A 256 -3.33 -15.99 -12.91
CA VAL A 256 -4.34 -15.74 -11.89
C VAL A 256 -3.70 -15.69 -10.50
N ASN A 257 -4.33 -14.96 -9.60
CA ASN A 257 -3.94 -14.86 -8.19
C ASN A 257 -5.20 -14.62 -7.35
N ASP A 258 -5.59 -15.58 -6.53
CA ASP A 258 -6.81 -15.48 -5.72
C ASP A 258 -6.53 -15.02 -4.28
N THR A 259 -5.39 -14.37 -4.05
CA THR A 259 -5.03 -13.78 -2.76
C THR A 259 -5.05 -12.25 -2.84
N PRO A 260 -6.15 -11.58 -2.44
CA PRO A 260 -6.20 -10.12 -2.37
C PRO A 260 -5.11 -9.53 -1.48
N GLY A 261 -4.68 -8.30 -1.76
CA GLY A 261 -3.69 -7.62 -0.92
C GLY A 261 -2.24 -8.05 -1.15
N THR A 262 -1.94 -8.81 -2.19
CA THR A 262 -0.58 -9.26 -2.51
C THR A 262 0.12 -8.44 -3.61
N ALA A 263 -0.33 -7.21 -3.88
CA ALA A 263 0.32 -6.30 -4.81
C ALA A 263 1.57 -5.65 -4.17
N THR A 264 2.57 -6.46 -3.93
CA THR A 264 3.88 -6.09 -3.37
C THR A 264 4.99 -6.89 -4.07
N PRO A 265 6.22 -6.38 -4.16
CA PRO A 265 7.25 -6.99 -5.01
C PRO A 265 7.52 -8.47 -4.70
N ILE A 266 7.99 -8.77 -3.51
CA ILE A 266 8.49 -10.12 -3.18
C ILE A 266 7.33 -11.08 -2.88
N ALA A 267 6.43 -10.74 -1.97
CA ALA A 267 5.34 -11.63 -1.59
C ALA A 267 4.35 -11.82 -2.75
N GLY A 268 4.10 -10.77 -3.55
CA GLY A 268 3.26 -10.87 -4.74
C GLY A 268 3.81 -11.85 -5.77
N PHE A 269 5.11 -11.79 -6.04
CA PHE A 269 5.76 -12.77 -6.92
C PHE A 269 5.68 -14.20 -6.36
N ALA A 270 5.97 -14.37 -5.07
CA ALA A 270 5.98 -15.67 -4.43
C ALA A 270 4.59 -16.36 -4.44
N VAL A 271 3.52 -15.61 -4.18
CA VAL A 271 2.16 -16.14 -4.16
C VAL A 271 1.69 -16.62 -5.54
N MET A 272 2.23 -16.09 -6.64
CA MET A 272 1.88 -16.53 -8.00
C MET A 272 2.10 -18.02 -8.25
N PHE A 273 3.09 -18.62 -7.58
CA PHE A 273 3.39 -20.06 -7.72
C PHE A 273 2.30 -20.96 -7.12
N ALA A 274 1.44 -20.45 -6.24
CA ALA A 274 0.31 -21.19 -5.70
C ALA A 274 -0.81 -21.44 -6.73
N TYR A 275 -0.92 -20.58 -7.72
CA TYR A 275 -2.07 -20.51 -8.63
C TYR A 275 -1.72 -20.82 -10.08
N ASN A 276 -0.43 -20.85 -10.42
CA ASN A 276 0.00 -20.97 -11.81
C ASN A 276 1.19 -21.92 -11.96
N PRO A 277 1.37 -22.55 -13.15
CA PRO A 277 2.55 -23.35 -13.42
C PRO A 277 3.85 -22.54 -13.27
N MET A 278 4.83 -23.10 -12.56
CA MET A 278 6.10 -22.43 -12.21
C MET A 278 6.79 -21.82 -13.43
N ILE A 279 6.92 -22.57 -14.53
CA ILE A 279 7.59 -22.10 -15.76
C ILE A 279 6.88 -20.86 -16.33
N LYS A 280 5.55 -20.86 -16.30
CA LYS A 280 4.74 -19.75 -16.81
C LYS A 280 4.94 -18.48 -15.99
N VAL A 281 4.98 -18.63 -14.65
CA VAL A 281 5.28 -17.51 -13.74
C VAL A 281 6.68 -16.96 -14.00
N LEU A 282 7.68 -17.82 -14.11
CA LEU A 282 9.09 -17.40 -14.33
C LEU A 282 9.27 -16.67 -15.67
N ILE A 283 8.70 -17.19 -16.75
CA ILE A 283 8.77 -16.54 -18.07
C ILE A 283 8.08 -15.17 -18.04
N THR A 284 6.90 -15.08 -17.43
CA THR A 284 6.17 -13.82 -17.35
C THR A 284 6.90 -12.82 -16.47
N ALA A 285 7.42 -13.26 -15.33
CA ALA A 285 8.21 -12.42 -14.42
C ALA A 285 9.47 -11.88 -15.12
N LEU A 286 10.19 -12.72 -15.86
CA LEU A 286 11.34 -12.29 -16.64
C LEU A 286 10.95 -11.26 -17.71
N GLY A 287 9.85 -11.47 -18.41
CA GLY A 287 9.29 -10.49 -19.33
C GLY A 287 8.95 -9.15 -18.66
N CYS A 288 8.32 -9.19 -17.47
CA CYS A 288 8.04 -8.00 -16.69
C CYS A 288 9.32 -7.28 -16.24
N ILE A 289 10.37 -8.01 -15.86
CA ILE A 289 11.68 -7.42 -15.53
C ILE A 289 12.24 -6.67 -16.74
N ILE A 290 12.27 -7.30 -17.92
CA ILE A 290 12.80 -6.68 -19.14
C ILE A 290 12.01 -5.42 -19.51
N LEU A 291 10.67 -5.50 -19.55
CA LEU A 291 9.81 -4.35 -19.86
C LEU A 291 10.02 -3.22 -18.85
N SER A 292 10.15 -3.55 -17.58
CA SER A 292 10.35 -2.60 -16.49
C SER A 292 11.73 -1.92 -16.57
N LEU A 293 12.79 -2.67 -16.84
CA LEU A 293 14.13 -2.10 -17.06
C LEU A 293 14.14 -1.12 -18.23
N LEU A 294 13.49 -1.47 -19.34
CA LEU A 294 13.34 -0.58 -20.49
C LEU A 294 12.54 0.68 -20.14
N ALA A 295 11.39 0.53 -19.50
CA ALA A 295 10.58 1.68 -19.06
C ALA A 295 11.35 2.62 -18.13
N GLY A 296 12.07 2.07 -17.13
CA GLY A 296 12.91 2.84 -16.23
C GLY A 296 14.08 3.55 -16.95
N TYR A 297 14.67 2.89 -17.93
CA TYR A 297 15.74 3.46 -18.73
C TYR A 297 15.26 4.64 -19.58
N PHE A 298 14.16 4.47 -20.32
CA PHE A 298 13.58 5.52 -21.14
C PHE A 298 13.01 6.67 -20.31
N GLY A 299 12.29 6.35 -19.21
CA GLY A 299 11.81 7.37 -18.26
C GLY A 299 12.96 8.20 -17.69
N GLY A 300 14.09 7.55 -17.34
CA GLY A 300 15.28 8.24 -16.89
C GLY A 300 16.00 9.09 -17.98
N ILE A 301 15.72 8.87 -19.25
CA ILE A 301 16.21 9.75 -20.35
C ILE A 301 15.25 10.94 -20.53
N VAL A 302 13.94 10.68 -20.53
CA VAL A 302 12.90 11.70 -20.80
C VAL A 302 12.86 12.76 -19.70
N PHE A 303 13.07 12.35 -18.44
CA PHE A 303 12.96 13.25 -17.28
C PHE A 303 14.31 13.74 -16.72
N LYS A 304 15.44 13.41 -17.36
CA LYS A 304 16.77 13.87 -16.97
C LYS A 304 17.00 15.33 -17.44
#